data_0e419fedda389a3e6828214f25fb798d
#
_entry.id   0e419fedda389a3e6828214f25fb798d
#
_cell.length_a   1.000
_cell.length_b   1.000
_cell.length_c   1.000
_cell.angle_alpha   90.00
_cell.angle_beta   90.00
_cell.angle_gamma   90.00
#
_symmetry.space_group_name_H-M   'P 1'
#
loop_
_entity.id
_entity.type
_entity.pdbx_description
1 polymer ?
#
loop_
_entity_poly.entity_id
_entity_poly.type
_entity_poly.pdbx_seq_one_letter_code
_entity_poly.pdbx_strand_id
1 'polypeptide(L)'
;MAKKAVCVLKGTGEVIGTVYFEQESEASPVKLSGEITGLTAGKHGFHVHALGDNTNGCISAGPHFNPHKQNHGGPTDSARHVGDLGNVTAGDGGVAKIDIVDKMLTLSGEHSIIGRTMVIHEKEDDLGKGGNDESLKTGNAGSRLACGVIGITE
;
A
#
# COMPACT_ATOMS: atom_id res chain seq x y z
N MET A 1 18.73 7.71 14.03
CA MET A 1 18.22 8.71 13.10
C MET A 1 17.03 8.15 12.36
N ALA A 2 16.04 9.00 12.14
CA ALA A 2 14.86 8.62 11.39
C ALA A 2 15.20 8.28 9.94
N LYS A 3 14.53 7.27 9.40
CA LYS A 3 14.56 6.98 7.97
C LYS A 3 13.30 7.53 7.32
N LYS A 4 13.45 8.00 6.09
CA LYS A 4 12.34 8.54 5.32
C LYS A 4 12.34 7.95 3.91
N ALA A 5 11.14 7.77 3.39
CA ALA A 5 10.95 7.30 2.02
C ALA A 5 9.79 8.06 1.39
N VAL A 6 9.69 7.98 0.08
CA VAL A 6 8.64 8.64 -0.68
C VAL A 6 8.23 7.75 -1.85
N CYS A 7 6.96 7.81 -2.18
CA CYS A 7 6.42 7.10 -3.35
C CYS A 7 5.55 8.08 -4.13
N VAL A 8 5.84 8.23 -5.42
CA VAL A 8 4.99 8.97 -6.34
C VAL A 8 4.14 7.94 -7.09
N LEU A 9 2.83 7.99 -6.89
CA LEU A 9 1.90 7.08 -7.55
C LEU A 9 1.37 7.69 -8.82
N LYS A 10 1.37 6.90 -9.88
CA LYS A 10 0.74 7.25 -11.16
C LYS A 10 0.39 5.97 -11.90
N GLY A 11 -0.51 6.07 -12.86
CA GLY A 11 -0.98 4.94 -13.66
C GLY A 11 -1.36 5.42 -15.05
N THR A 12 -2.23 4.66 -15.70
CA THR A 12 -2.71 4.98 -17.04
C THR A 12 -3.88 5.95 -17.04
N GLY A 13 -4.50 6.17 -15.88
CA GLY A 13 -5.65 7.07 -15.71
C GLY A 13 -5.28 8.36 -14.99
N GLU A 14 -6.26 8.96 -14.36
CA GLU A 14 -6.13 10.25 -13.67
C GLU A 14 -5.65 10.15 -12.23
N VAL A 15 -5.58 8.94 -11.68
CA VAL A 15 -5.18 8.75 -10.29
C VAL A 15 -3.69 9.03 -10.15
N ILE A 16 -3.37 10.00 -9.31
CA ILE A 16 -1.99 10.35 -8.95
C ILE A 16 -1.92 10.61 -7.46
N GLY A 17 -0.73 10.48 -6.90
CA GLY A 17 -0.54 10.79 -5.48
C GLY A 17 0.91 10.78 -5.07
N THR A 18 1.14 11.26 -3.86
CA THR A 18 2.46 11.19 -3.22
C THR A 18 2.25 10.73 -1.79
N VAL A 19 3.00 9.72 -1.40
CA VAL A 19 2.96 9.15 -0.05
C VAL A 19 4.36 9.22 0.55
N TYR A 20 4.46 9.81 1.72
CA TYR A 20 5.70 9.91 2.49
C TYR A 20 5.69 8.89 3.61
N PHE A 21 6.85 8.33 3.90
CA PHE A 21 7.05 7.33 4.95
C PHE A 21 8.11 7.83 5.91
N GLU A 22 7.90 7.65 7.20
CA GLU A 22 8.89 8.01 8.22
C GLU A 22 8.94 6.97 9.31
N GLN A 23 10.14 6.58 9.71
CA GLN A 23 10.37 5.62 10.78
C GLN A 23 11.48 6.16 11.67
N GLU A 24 11.16 6.46 12.93
CA GLU A 24 12.10 7.07 13.88
C GLU A 24 13.28 6.15 14.21
N SER A 25 13.02 4.86 14.37
CA SER A 25 14.03 3.83 14.61
C SER A 25 13.53 2.49 14.08
N GLU A 26 14.39 1.49 14.05
CA GLU A 26 14.01 0.15 13.54
C GLU A 26 12.87 -0.48 14.34
N ALA A 27 12.73 -0.14 15.61
CA ALA A 27 11.66 -0.67 16.47
C ALA A 27 10.39 0.16 16.43
N SER A 28 10.41 1.31 15.77
CA SER A 28 9.26 2.23 15.72
C SER A 28 8.30 1.85 14.59
N PRO A 29 7.02 2.20 14.74
CA PRO A 29 6.10 2.06 13.60
C PRO A 29 6.47 3.02 12.48
N VAL A 30 6.00 2.73 11.27
CA VAL A 30 6.15 3.59 10.11
C VAL A 30 4.91 4.48 10.00
N LYS A 31 5.15 5.77 9.84
CA LYS A 31 4.08 6.75 9.58
C LYS A 31 4.01 7.02 8.09
N LEU A 32 2.79 6.96 7.55
CA LEU A 32 2.51 7.30 6.16
C LEU A 32 1.66 8.57 6.12
N SER A 33 2.03 9.50 5.26
CA SER A 33 1.28 10.75 5.06
C SER A 33 1.28 11.13 3.59
N GLY A 34 0.36 11.98 3.21
CA GLY A 34 0.25 12.47 1.83
C GLY A 34 -1.18 12.44 1.34
N GLU A 35 -1.35 12.44 0.02
CA GLU A 35 -2.68 12.33 -0.56
C GLU A 35 -2.65 11.71 -1.95
N ILE A 36 -3.80 11.14 -2.32
CA ILE A 36 -4.03 10.54 -3.64
C ILE A 36 -5.29 11.19 -4.19
N THR A 37 -5.23 11.65 -5.44
CA THR A 37 -6.34 12.35 -6.12
C THR A 37 -6.82 11.55 -7.33
N GLY A 38 -7.96 11.95 -7.87
CA GLY A 38 -8.54 11.31 -9.07
C GLY A 38 -9.29 10.02 -8.78
N LEU A 39 -9.57 9.73 -7.50
CA LEU A 39 -10.27 8.51 -7.10
C LEU A 39 -11.80 8.71 -7.16
N THR A 40 -12.52 7.61 -7.34
CA THR A 40 -13.96 7.62 -7.06
C THR A 40 -14.19 7.77 -5.56
N ALA A 41 -15.29 8.38 -5.15
CA ALA A 41 -15.63 8.49 -3.73
C ALA A 41 -15.78 7.10 -3.11
N GLY A 42 -15.29 6.94 -1.89
CA GLY A 42 -15.37 5.68 -1.15
C GLY A 42 -14.01 5.08 -0.85
N LYS A 43 -14.03 3.81 -0.47
CA LYS A 43 -12.83 3.09 -0.03
C LYS A 43 -12.07 2.45 -1.19
N HIS A 44 -10.77 2.47 -1.08
CA HIS A 44 -9.85 1.86 -2.07
C HIS A 44 -8.77 1.09 -1.34
N GLY A 45 -8.55 -0.17 -1.75
CA GLY A 45 -7.47 -0.98 -1.19
C GLY A 45 -6.12 -0.33 -1.43
N PHE A 46 -5.25 -0.43 -0.44
CA PHE A 46 -3.97 0.27 -0.42
C PHE A 46 -2.91 -0.68 0.15
N HIS A 47 -1.96 -1.08 -0.70
CA HIS A 47 -1.04 -2.15 -0.34
C HIS A 47 0.38 -1.90 -0.83
N VAL A 48 1.36 -2.47 -0.10
CA VAL A 48 2.71 -2.61 -0.61
C VAL A 48 2.81 -3.96 -1.32
N HIS A 49 3.21 -3.94 -2.59
CA HIS A 49 3.46 -5.13 -3.41
C HIS A 49 4.93 -5.52 -3.37
N ALA A 50 5.23 -6.79 -3.67
CA ALA A 50 6.52 -7.39 -3.39
C ALA A 50 7.69 -6.81 -4.18
N LEU A 51 7.46 -6.40 -5.42
CA LEU A 51 8.54 -6.07 -6.35
C LEU A 51 8.51 -4.60 -6.75
N GLY A 52 9.70 -4.04 -6.92
CA GLY A 52 9.86 -2.68 -7.45
C GLY A 52 9.93 -2.67 -8.98
N ASP A 53 9.23 -3.59 -9.61
CA ASP A 53 9.22 -3.76 -11.06
C ASP A 53 7.94 -3.17 -11.66
N ASN A 54 8.08 -2.06 -12.37
CA ASN A 54 6.97 -1.41 -13.06
C ASN A 54 7.17 -1.44 -14.59
N THR A 55 7.94 -2.41 -15.08
CA THR A 55 8.24 -2.52 -16.52
C THR A 55 6.99 -2.79 -17.36
N ASN A 56 5.98 -3.43 -16.79
CA ASN A 56 4.69 -3.63 -17.42
C ASN A 56 3.58 -3.00 -16.55
N GLY A 57 3.79 -1.74 -16.16
CA GLY A 57 2.86 -1.03 -15.29
C GLY A 57 2.78 -1.65 -13.90
N CYS A 58 1.64 -1.48 -13.27
CA CYS A 58 1.47 -1.94 -11.89
C CYS A 58 1.39 -3.46 -11.76
N ILE A 59 1.08 -4.18 -12.84
CA ILE A 59 0.98 -5.65 -12.82
C ILE A 59 2.32 -6.29 -12.45
N SER A 60 3.43 -5.76 -12.96
CA SER A 60 4.76 -6.34 -12.72
C SER A 60 5.26 -6.14 -11.29
N ALA A 61 4.55 -5.37 -10.46
CA ALA A 61 4.86 -5.26 -9.03
C ALA A 61 4.60 -6.55 -8.25
N GLY A 62 3.92 -7.52 -8.85
CA GLY A 62 3.67 -8.82 -8.24
C GLY A 62 2.56 -8.82 -7.19
N PRO A 63 2.53 -9.83 -6.31
CA PRO A 63 1.52 -9.92 -5.26
C PRO A 63 1.83 -8.97 -4.10
N HIS A 64 0.93 -8.92 -3.10
CA HIS A 64 1.18 -8.20 -1.86
C HIS A 64 2.49 -8.67 -1.22
N PHE A 65 3.22 -7.74 -0.61
CA PHE A 65 4.45 -8.09 0.09
C PHE A 65 4.13 -8.97 1.29
N ASN A 66 4.52 -10.25 1.21
CA ASN A 66 4.11 -11.28 2.15
C ASN A 66 5.29 -12.19 2.55
N PRO A 67 6.30 -11.65 3.25
CA PRO A 67 7.49 -12.45 3.60
C PRO A 67 7.20 -13.55 4.62
N HIS A 68 6.14 -13.43 5.41
CA HIS A 68 5.80 -14.39 6.45
C HIS A 68 4.76 -15.43 6.01
N LYS A 69 4.35 -15.42 4.75
CA LYS A 69 3.43 -16.41 4.15
C LYS A 69 2.11 -16.53 4.92
N GLN A 70 1.50 -15.39 5.22
CA GLN A 70 0.19 -15.32 5.85
C GLN A 70 -0.89 -15.07 4.80
N ASN A 71 -2.15 -15.34 5.15
CA ASN A 71 -3.28 -14.93 4.33
C ASN A 71 -3.46 -13.40 4.42
N HIS A 72 -4.13 -12.85 3.40
CA HIS A 72 -4.51 -11.44 3.38
C HIS A 72 -5.42 -11.11 4.56
N GLY A 73 -5.23 -9.95 5.15
CA GLY A 73 -6.06 -9.45 6.23
C GLY A 73 -6.03 -7.93 6.29
N GLY A 74 -6.66 -7.38 7.32
CA GLY A 74 -6.62 -5.96 7.59
C GLY A 74 -5.38 -5.56 8.39
N PRO A 75 -5.08 -4.26 8.48
CA PRO A 75 -3.86 -3.79 9.13
C PRO A 75 -3.78 -4.08 10.64
N THR A 76 -4.92 -4.36 11.27
CA THR A 76 -4.96 -4.70 12.70
C THR A 76 -5.11 -6.20 12.96
N ASP A 77 -5.20 -7.02 11.91
CA ASP A 77 -5.33 -8.46 12.07
C ASP A 77 -3.97 -9.10 12.33
N SER A 78 -3.96 -10.20 13.08
CA SER A 78 -2.73 -10.97 13.32
C SER A 78 -2.30 -11.72 12.07
N ALA A 79 -3.26 -12.24 11.29
CA ALA A 79 -2.97 -12.85 10.00
C ALA A 79 -3.16 -11.80 8.92
N ARG A 80 -2.05 -11.33 8.37
CA ARG A 80 -2.04 -10.34 7.28
C ARG A 80 -0.70 -10.42 6.54
N HIS A 81 -0.69 -9.92 5.31
CA HIS A 81 0.57 -9.62 4.63
C HIS A 81 1.21 -8.38 5.27
N VAL A 82 2.53 -8.28 5.24
CA VAL A 82 3.20 -7.06 5.71
C VAL A 82 2.69 -5.84 4.96
N GLY A 83 2.43 -6.00 3.66
CA GLY A 83 1.94 -4.92 2.81
C GLY A 83 0.47 -4.55 2.95
N ASP A 84 -0.29 -5.21 3.82
CA ASP A 84 -1.74 -5.00 3.94
C ASP A 84 -2.08 -3.78 4.79
N LEU A 85 -2.31 -2.65 4.14
CA LEU A 85 -2.65 -1.40 4.83
C LEU A 85 -4.14 -1.09 4.82
N GLY A 86 -4.96 -2.03 4.35
CA GLY A 86 -6.42 -1.87 4.35
C GLY A 86 -6.89 -0.92 3.26
N ASN A 87 -7.69 0.06 3.65
CA ASN A 87 -8.30 1.01 2.72
C ASN A 87 -7.91 2.43 3.05
N VAL A 88 -7.87 3.25 2.01
CA VAL A 88 -7.93 4.70 2.14
C VAL A 88 -9.28 5.17 1.61
N THR A 89 -9.79 6.26 2.14
CA THR A 89 -11.13 6.73 1.78
C THR A 89 -11.04 8.06 1.05
N ALA A 90 -11.60 8.09 -0.17
CA ALA A 90 -11.73 9.32 -0.95
C ALA A 90 -13.08 9.95 -0.68
N GLY A 91 -13.08 11.27 -0.53
CA GLY A 91 -14.32 12.05 -0.43
C GLY A 91 -14.92 12.32 -1.82
N ASP A 92 -15.98 13.14 -1.83
CA ASP A 92 -16.71 13.47 -3.07
C ASP A 92 -15.84 14.15 -4.12
N GLY A 93 -14.77 14.83 -3.70
CA GLY A 93 -13.82 15.48 -4.61
C GLY A 93 -12.75 14.53 -5.15
N GLY A 94 -12.80 13.25 -4.79
CA GLY A 94 -11.84 12.25 -5.28
C GLY A 94 -10.49 12.27 -4.58
N VAL A 95 -10.37 12.92 -3.43
CA VAL A 95 -9.13 13.05 -2.68
C VAL A 95 -9.16 12.14 -1.45
N ALA A 96 -8.16 11.27 -1.34
CA ALA A 96 -7.91 10.48 -0.14
C ALA A 96 -6.69 11.05 0.57
N LYS A 97 -6.86 11.46 1.81
CA LYS A 97 -5.76 11.87 2.67
C LYS A 97 -5.15 10.65 3.34
N ILE A 98 -3.84 10.57 3.28
CA ILE A 98 -3.11 9.44 3.88
C ILE A 98 -2.61 9.87 5.25
N ASP A 99 -3.01 9.14 6.27
CA ASP A 99 -2.59 9.36 7.65
C ASP A 99 -2.66 8.01 8.36
N ILE A 100 -1.59 7.22 8.21
CA ILE A 100 -1.55 5.83 8.68
C ILE A 100 -0.30 5.64 9.53
N VAL A 101 -0.46 4.87 10.61
CA VAL A 101 0.66 4.39 11.42
C VAL A 101 0.59 2.87 11.42
N ASP A 102 1.64 2.20 10.96
CA ASP A 102 1.66 0.75 10.85
C ASP A 102 2.89 0.16 11.55
N LYS A 103 2.67 -0.90 12.33
CA LYS A 103 3.72 -1.53 13.13
C LYS A 103 4.47 -2.64 12.39
N MET A 104 3.94 -3.16 11.30
CA MET A 104 4.57 -4.25 10.56
C MET A 104 5.49 -3.78 9.46
N LEU A 105 5.22 -2.62 8.87
CA LEU A 105 6.11 -2.04 7.87
C LEU A 105 7.43 -1.66 8.49
N THR A 106 8.50 -1.78 7.72
CA THR A 106 9.81 -1.24 8.12
C THR A 106 10.53 -0.66 6.90
N LEU A 107 11.36 0.35 7.15
CA LEU A 107 12.18 0.99 6.12
C LEU A 107 13.63 0.47 6.15
N SER A 108 13.92 -0.53 6.99
CA SER A 108 15.27 -1.06 7.12
C SER A 108 15.26 -2.58 7.24
N GLY A 109 16.40 -3.19 6.96
CA GLY A 109 16.59 -4.64 7.10
C GLY A 109 16.05 -5.44 5.93
N GLU A 110 16.00 -6.74 6.12
CA GLU A 110 15.62 -7.70 5.09
C GLU A 110 14.21 -7.48 4.55
N HIS A 111 13.30 -7.05 5.42
CA HIS A 111 11.89 -6.84 5.04
C HIS A 111 11.57 -5.36 4.80
N SER A 112 12.57 -4.55 4.50
CA SER A 112 12.36 -3.14 4.12
C SER A 112 11.44 -3.04 2.91
N ILE A 113 10.53 -2.08 2.95
CA ILE A 113 9.63 -1.82 1.82
C ILE A 113 10.27 -0.90 0.78
N ILE A 114 11.43 -0.31 1.08
CA ILE A 114 12.17 0.51 0.09
C ILE A 114 12.60 -0.37 -1.07
N GLY A 115 12.30 0.08 -2.29
CA GLY A 115 12.55 -0.69 -3.51
C GLY A 115 11.37 -1.56 -3.95
N ARG A 116 10.31 -1.64 -3.15
CA ARG A 116 9.07 -2.34 -3.51
C ARG A 116 8.07 -1.32 -4.04
N THR A 117 6.84 -1.73 -4.33
CA THR A 117 5.85 -0.86 -4.98
C THR A 117 4.64 -0.65 -4.08
N MET A 118 4.22 0.61 -3.94
CA MET A 118 2.94 0.95 -3.36
C MET A 118 1.87 0.98 -4.45
N VAL A 119 0.71 0.36 -4.21
CA VAL A 119 -0.39 0.30 -5.18
C VAL A 119 -1.68 0.77 -4.53
N ILE A 120 -2.44 1.60 -5.25
CA ILE A 120 -3.81 1.97 -4.92
C ILE A 120 -4.76 1.24 -5.87
N HIS A 121 -5.84 0.67 -5.32
CA HIS A 121 -6.73 -0.22 -6.04
C HIS A 121 -8.07 0.42 -6.37
N GLU A 122 -8.77 -0.20 -7.30
CA GLU A 122 -10.06 0.26 -7.81
C GLU A 122 -11.18 0.18 -6.77
N LYS A 123 -11.18 -0.86 -5.96
CA LYS A 123 -12.29 -1.21 -5.08
C LYS A 123 -11.86 -1.27 -3.62
N GLU A 124 -12.87 -1.36 -2.76
CA GLU A 124 -12.66 -1.59 -1.33
C GLU A 124 -11.98 -2.94 -1.11
N ASP A 125 -10.97 -2.96 -0.22
CA ASP A 125 -10.38 -4.17 0.32
C ASP A 125 -11.32 -4.72 1.39
N ASP A 126 -11.75 -5.97 1.26
CA ASP A 126 -12.66 -6.62 2.20
C ASP A 126 -11.95 -7.16 3.46
N LEU A 127 -10.64 -6.92 3.58
CA LEU A 127 -9.81 -7.28 4.74
C LEU A 127 -9.77 -8.79 5.02
N GLY A 128 -9.92 -9.61 3.98
CA GLY A 128 -9.90 -11.06 4.11
C GLY A 128 -11.22 -11.65 4.60
N LYS A 129 -12.29 -10.85 4.63
CA LYS A 129 -13.59 -11.25 5.20
C LYS A 129 -14.68 -11.45 4.16
N GLY A 130 -14.29 -11.48 2.87
CA GLY A 130 -15.25 -11.60 1.78
C GLY A 130 -15.81 -13.00 1.55
N GLY A 131 -15.25 -14.01 2.17
CA GLY A 131 -15.79 -15.36 2.11
C GLY A 131 -15.43 -16.17 0.85
N ASN A 132 -14.40 -15.75 0.10
CA ASN A 132 -13.89 -16.50 -1.06
C ASN A 132 -12.37 -16.55 -1.05
N ASP A 133 -11.77 -17.33 -1.94
CA ASP A 133 -10.31 -17.49 -2.01
C ASP A 133 -9.59 -16.20 -2.35
N GLU A 134 -10.16 -15.39 -3.24
CA GLU A 134 -9.57 -14.13 -3.64
C GLU A 134 -9.46 -13.15 -2.46
N SER A 135 -10.45 -13.18 -1.55
CA SER A 135 -10.42 -12.38 -0.33
C SER A 135 -9.18 -12.66 0.51
N LEU A 136 -8.76 -13.92 0.58
CA LEU A 136 -7.59 -14.35 1.35
C LEU A 136 -6.26 -14.07 0.65
N LYS A 137 -6.30 -13.61 -0.59
CA LYS A 137 -5.11 -13.26 -1.38
C LYS A 137 -4.96 -11.77 -1.59
N THR A 138 -6.05 -11.10 -1.98
CA THR A 138 -6.00 -9.70 -2.44
C THR A 138 -7.04 -8.80 -1.78
N GLY A 139 -7.97 -9.36 -1.01
CA GLY A 139 -9.07 -8.58 -0.44
C GLY A 139 -10.13 -8.17 -1.46
N ASN A 140 -10.14 -8.76 -2.65
CA ASN A 140 -11.07 -8.41 -3.73
C ASN A 140 -11.01 -6.92 -4.10
N ALA A 141 -9.85 -6.29 -3.95
CA ALA A 141 -9.71 -4.84 -4.18
C ALA A 141 -9.70 -4.44 -5.66
N GLY A 142 -9.68 -5.40 -6.57
CA GLY A 142 -9.80 -5.14 -8.00
C GLY A 142 -8.51 -4.65 -8.64
N SER A 143 -8.67 -3.92 -9.74
CA SER A 143 -7.52 -3.50 -10.55
C SER A 143 -6.66 -2.47 -9.87
N ARG A 144 -5.43 -2.33 -10.38
CA ARG A 144 -4.39 -1.44 -9.87
C ARG A 144 -4.50 -0.11 -10.63
N LEU A 145 -4.96 0.93 -9.93
CA LEU A 145 -5.19 2.23 -10.56
C LEU A 145 -3.91 3.03 -10.75
N ALA A 146 -3.05 3.00 -9.74
CA ALA A 146 -1.78 3.72 -9.79
C ALA A 146 -0.79 3.05 -8.86
N CYS A 147 0.49 3.24 -9.13
CA CYS A 147 1.55 2.65 -8.33
C CYS A 147 2.84 3.46 -8.48
N GLY A 148 3.77 3.18 -7.60
CA GLY A 148 5.11 3.76 -7.66
C GLY A 148 6.08 2.99 -6.80
N VAL A 149 7.35 3.03 -7.16
CA VAL A 149 8.40 2.42 -6.35
C VAL A 149 8.66 3.31 -5.14
N ILE A 150 8.81 2.68 -3.99
CA ILE A 150 9.13 3.37 -2.74
C ILE A 150 10.63 3.63 -2.73
N GLY A 151 11.00 4.90 -2.73
CA GLY A 151 12.39 5.32 -2.77
C GLY A 151 12.82 6.03 -1.51
N ILE A 152 14.12 6.12 -1.31
CA ILE A 152 14.69 6.87 -0.18
C ILE A 152 14.52 8.37 -0.43
N THR A 153 14.37 9.15 0.65
CA THR A 153 14.32 10.61 0.59
C THR A 153 14.89 11.20 1.88
N GLU A 154 15.03 12.51 1.92
CA GLU A 154 15.47 13.23 3.12
C GLU A 154 14.32 13.51 4.07
#